data_3ad294a67de54588c9889667f508c9e2
#
_entry.id   3ad294a67de54588c9889667f508c9e2
#
_cell.length_a   1.000
_cell.length_b   1.000
_cell.length_c   1.000
_cell.angle_alpha   90.00
_cell.angle_beta   90.00
_cell.angle_gamma   90.00
#
_symmetry.space_group_name_H-M   'P 1'
#
loop_
_entity.id
_entity.type
_entity.pdbx_description
1 polymer ?
#
loop_
_entity_poly.entity_id
_entity_poly.type
_entity_poly.pdbx_seq_one_letter_code
_entity_poly.pdbx_strand_id
1 'polypeptide(L)'
;MSEPLSGPWLRFVYNGLLLSTAVCSGRKMQPEKHPFALVACVVVGFSAVFGLLRVIFASGQPEECRKLRDITHGVLELVPLPLSNMDLYMQSTGLSAIALGHAFFVLPLVCDLGCCLAKSRRDCAFSDSLRNLTVLGNIVSLGFLAYVERNFLYLRMMLVMIVVKYGVVLVDSIKEDAGEDLQVCGTALFLHLLGKAVESSTS
;
A
#
# COMPACT_ATOMS: atom_id res chain seq x y z
N MET A 1 23.33 -15.36 15.37
CA MET A 1 22.74 -15.21 14.02
C MET A 1 21.32 -15.69 14.12
N SER A 2 20.37 -14.76 14.21
CA SER A 2 18.94 -15.10 14.21
C SER A 2 18.53 -15.35 12.75
N GLU A 3 18.08 -16.56 12.46
CA GLU A 3 17.54 -16.86 11.13
C GLU A 3 16.35 -15.92 10.83
N PRO A 4 16.21 -15.38 9.61
CA PRO A 4 15.06 -14.60 9.24
C PRO A 4 13.79 -15.45 9.39
N LEU A 5 12.70 -14.88 9.94
CA LEU A 5 11.42 -15.59 10.16
C LEU A 5 10.83 -16.07 8.83
N SER A 6 11.10 -15.33 7.75
CA SER A 6 10.70 -15.66 6.40
C SER A 6 11.95 -15.99 5.58
N GLY A 7 12.15 -17.26 5.30
CA GLY A 7 13.08 -17.67 4.27
C GLY A 7 12.68 -17.10 2.89
N PRO A 8 13.60 -17.12 1.90
CA PRO A 8 13.31 -16.58 0.56
C PRO A 8 12.05 -17.19 -0.08
N TRP A 9 11.75 -18.46 0.26
CA TRP A 9 10.53 -19.13 -0.19
C TRP A 9 9.24 -18.45 0.34
N LEU A 10 9.23 -18.05 1.59
CA LEU A 10 8.05 -17.42 2.19
C LEU A 10 7.78 -16.03 1.61
N ARG A 11 8.85 -15.25 1.37
CA ARG A 11 8.77 -13.97 0.67
C ARG A 11 8.27 -14.13 -0.77
N PHE A 12 8.67 -15.21 -1.46
CA PHE A 12 8.14 -15.54 -2.78
C PHE A 12 6.63 -15.79 -2.73
N VAL A 13 6.16 -16.58 -1.74
CA VAL A 13 4.72 -16.86 -1.56
C VAL A 13 3.93 -15.59 -1.25
N TYR A 14 4.41 -14.71 -0.37
CA TYR A 14 3.71 -13.47 -0.04
C TYR A 14 3.61 -12.51 -1.22
N ASN A 15 4.67 -12.33 -1.99
CA ASN A 15 4.63 -11.50 -3.20
C ASN A 15 3.74 -12.14 -4.28
N GLY A 16 3.73 -13.46 -4.41
CA GLY A 16 2.81 -14.19 -5.27
C GLY A 16 1.33 -14.00 -4.87
N LEU A 17 1.05 -14.02 -3.56
CA LEU A 17 -0.27 -13.71 -3.01
C LEU A 17 -0.67 -12.27 -3.33
N LEU A 18 0.23 -11.31 -3.13
CA LEU A 18 -0.02 -9.90 -3.42
C LEU A 18 -0.34 -9.69 -4.90
N LEU A 19 0.46 -10.30 -5.80
CA LEU A 19 0.24 -10.22 -7.24
C LEU A 19 -1.11 -10.83 -7.64
N SER A 20 -1.42 -12.02 -7.14
CA SER A 20 -2.68 -12.70 -7.44
C SER A 20 -3.88 -11.88 -6.96
N THR A 21 -3.79 -11.30 -5.77
CA THR A 21 -4.86 -10.45 -5.22
C THR A 21 -5.02 -9.17 -6.03
N ALA A 22 -3.92 -8.52 -6.43
CA ALA A 22 -3.96 -7.32 -7.27
C ALA A 22 -4.64 -7.60 -8.62
N VAL A 23 -4.31 -8.71 -9.27
CA VAL A 23 -4.94 -9.13 -10.53
C VAL A 23 -6.41 -9.49 -10.33
N CYS A 24 -6.75 -10.29 -9.31
CA CYS A 24 -8.13 -10.69 -9.04
C CYS A 24 -9.03 -9.50 -8.69
N SER A 25 -8.54 -8.57 -7.88
CA SER A 25 -9.29 -7.35 -7.53
C SER A 25 -9.40 -6.41 -8.74
N GLY A 26 -8.32 -6.19 -9.48
CA GLY A 26 -8.33 -5.34 -10.67
C GLY A 26 -9.30 -5.82 -11.77
N ARG A 27 -9.45 -7.15 -11.94
CA ARG A 27 -10.42 -7.72 -12.90
C ARG A 27 -11.88 -7.41 -12.56
N LYS A 28 -12.19 -7.13 -11.28
CA LYS A 28 -13.55 -6.75 -10.85
C LYS A 28 -13.85 -5.28 -11.07
N MET A 29 -12.82 -4.47 -11.33
CA MET A 29 -12.94 -3.03 -11.47
C MET A 29 -13.17 -2.65 -12.93
N GLN A 30 -14.23 -1.88 -13.18
CA GLN A 30 -14.48 -1.28 -14.48
C GLN A 30 -13.68 0.03 -14.57
N PRO A 31 -12.80 0.22 -15.60
CA PRO A 31 -11.94 1.40 -15.69
C PRO A 31 -12.72 2.73 -15.72
N GLU A 32 -13.93 2.71 -16.27
CA GLU A 32 -14.78 3.89 -16.36
C GLU A 32 -15.39 4.32 -15.02
N LYS A 33 -15.67 3.35 -14.14
CA LYS A 33 -16.29 3.58 -12.84
C LYS A 33 -15.29 3.69 -11.70
N HIS A 34 -14.20 2.91 -11.78
CA HIS A 34 -13.21 2.73 -10.72
C HIS A 34 -11.77 2.95 -11.21
N PRO A 35 -11.44 4.11 -11.82
CA PRO A 35 -10.14 4.34 -12.43
C PRO A 35 -9.00 4.34 -11.40
N PHE A 36 -9.20 4.97 -10.24
CA PHE A 36 -8.14 5.09 -9.23
C PHE A 36 -7.91 3.78 -8.46
N ALA A 37 -8.97 3.04 -8.15
CA ALA A 37 -8.85 1.71 -7.56
C ALA A 37 -8.13 0.74 -8.50
N LEU A 38 -8.40 0.82 -9.80
CA LEU A 38 -7.68 0.03 -10.81
C LEU A 38 -6.19 0.41 -10.86
N VAL A 39 -5.86 1.71 -10.84
CA VAL A 39 -4.47 2.19 -10.78
C VAL A 39 -3.78 1.69 -9.52
N ALA A 40 -4.46 1.69 -8.36
CA ALA A 40 -3.92 1.12 -7.13
C ALA A 40 -3.57 -0.37 -7.31
N CYS A 41 -4.44 -1.17 -7.92
CA CYS A 41 -4.16 -2.58 -8.21
C CYS A 41 -2.97 -2.75 -9.16
N VAL A 42 -2.85 -1.92 -10.19
CA VAL A 42 -1.72 -1.95 -11.14
C VAL A 42 -0.41 -1.64 -10.43
N VAL A 43 -0.35 -0.57 -9.62
CA VAL A 43 0.85 -0.18 -8.88
C VAL A 43 1.28 -1.27 -7.89
N VAL A 44 0.33 -1.84 -7.15
CA VAL A 44 0.60 -2.96 -6.22
C VAL A 44 1.07 -4.20 -6.99
N GLY A 45 0.47 -4.50 -8.14
CA GLY A 45 0.90 -5.60 -9.01
C GLY A 45 2.34 -5.45 -9.46
N PHE A 46 2.75 -4.27 -9.92
CA PHE A 46 4.14 -3.98 -10.26
C PHE A 46 5.08 -4.13 -9.05
N SER A 47 4.68 -3.61 -7.88
CA SER A 47 5.46 -3.76 -6.65
C SER A 47 5.66 -5.24 -6.27
N ALA A 48 4.62 -6.07 -6.44
CA ALA A 48 4.70 -7.50 -6.21
C ALA A 48 5.66 -8.21 -7.19
N VAL A 49 5.62 -7.83 -8.49
CA VAL A 49 6.56 -8.35 -9.49
C VAL A 49 8.01 -7.99 -9.12
N PHE A 50 8.28 -6.74 -8.72
CA PHE A 50 9.61 -6.34 -8.25
C PHE A 50 10.02 -7.10 -6.99
N GLY A 51 9.09 -7.36 -6.07
CA GLY A 51 9.32 -8.21 -4.90
C GLY A 51 9.74 -9.63 -5.28
N LEU A 52 9.05 -10.25 -6.25
CA LEU A 52 9.40 -11.57 -6.79
C LEU A 52 10.78 -11.57 -7.48
N LEU A 53 11.05 -10.59 -8.34
CA LEU A 53 12.34 -10.45 -9.01
C LEU A 53 13.48 -10.30 -7.99
N ARG A 54 13.28 -9.51 -6.93
CA ARG A 54 14.25 -9.36 -5.86
C ARG A 54 14.58 -10.69 -5.18
N VAL A 55 13.58 -11.54 -4.91
CA VAL A 55 13.81 -12.87 -4.32
C VAL A 55 14.62 -13.76 -5.25
N ILE A 56 14.37 -13.71 -6.56
CA ILE A 56 15.05 -14.53 -7.57
C ILE A 56 16.51 -14.06 -7.76
N PHE A 57 16.74 -12.73 -7.80
CA PHE A 57 18.05 -12.14 -8.11
C PHE A 57 18.84 -11.71 -6.87
N ALA A 58 18.41 -12.07 -5.66
CA ALA A 58 19.04 -11.66 -4.39
C ALA A 58 20.54 -12.01 -4.27
N SER A 59 21.03 -12.95 -5.07
CA SER A 59 22.43 -13.42 -5.02
C SER A 59 23.44 -12.54 -5.78
N GLY A 60 22.98 -11.54 -6.56
CA GLY A 60 23.85 -10.86 -7.52
C GLY A 60 24.32 -9.44 -7.17
N GLN A 61 23.46 -8.60 -6.57
CA GLN A 61 23.79 -7.18 -6.31
C GLN A 61 23.07 -6.62 -5.06
N PRO A 62 23.70 -6.66 -3.89
CA PRO A 62 23.04 -6.33 -2.63
C PRO A 62 22.59 -4.85 -2.49
N GLU A 63 23.31 -3.88 -3.09
CA GLU A 63 22.95 -2.46 -3.00
C GLU A 63 21.73 -2.10 -3.86
N GLU A 64 21.63 -2.60 -5.07
CA GLU A 64 20.49 -2.34 -5.96
C GLU A 64 19.22 -2.99 -5.45
N CYS A 65 19.35 -4.23 -4.93
CA CYS A 65 18.24 -4.93 -4.29
C CYS A 65 17.70 -4.18 -3.06
N ARG A 66 18.57 -3.51 -2.28
CA ARG A 66 18.14 -2.71 -1.14
C ARG A 66 17.40 -1.44 -1.58
N LYS A 67 17.91 -0.72 -2.57
CA LYS A 67 17.21 0.47 -3.12
C LYS A 67 15.84 0.10 -3.69
N LEU A 68 15.79 -1.00 -4.43
CA LEU A 68 14.53 -1.47 -4.98
C LEU A 68 13.53 -1.85 -3.88
N ARG A 69 13.99 -2.45 -2.78
CA ARG A 69 13.18 -2.72 -1.60
C ARG A 69 12.61 -1.44 -1.01
N ASP A 70 13.47 -0.44 -0.77
CA ASP A 70 13.07 0.80 -0.13
C ASP A 70 12.04 1.56 -1.00
N ILE A 71 12.23 1.58 -2.32
CA ILE A 71 11.27 2.17 -3.27
C ILE A 71 9.94 1.40 -3.25
N THR A 72 9.96 0.08 -3.38
CA THR A 72 8.73 -0.71 -3.41
C THR A 72 7.97 -0.64 -2.10
N HIS A 73 8.67 -0.60 -0.97
CA HIS A 73 8.08 -0.42 0.34
C HIS A 73 7.39 0.95 0.46
N GLY A 74 8.07 2.04 0.09
CA GLY A 74 7.50 3.38 0.10
C GLY A 74 6.27 3.50 -0.80
N VAL A 75 6.32 2.92 -2.00
CA VAL A 75 5.19 2.90 -2.93
C VAL A 75 4.00 2.12 -2.36
N LEU A 76 4.22 0.93 -1.78
CA LEU A 76 3.15 0.13 -1.15
C LEU A 76 2.52 0.82 0.05
N GLU A 77 3.28 1.62 0.79
CA GLU A 77 2.79 2.37 1.93
C GLU A 77 1.95 3.59 1.51
N LEU A 78 2.42 4.34 0.49
CA LEU A 78 1.87 5.65 0.16
C LEU A 78 0.76 5.63 -0.90
N VAL A 79 0.77 4.67 -1.83
CA VAL A 79 -0.05 4.80 -3.05
C VAL A 79 -1.40 4.09 -2.95
N PRO A 80 -1.51 2.85 -2.46
CA PRO A 80 -2.75 2.09 -2.56
C PRO A 80 -3.92 2.72 -1.81
N LEU A 81 -3.67 3.20 -0.58
CA LEU A 81 -4.72 3.74 0.28
C LEU A 81 -5.30 5.07 -0.24
N PRO A 82 -4.50 6.10 -0.58
CA PRO A 82 -5.03 7.34 -1.13
C PRO A 82 -5.77 7.15 -2.46
N LEU A 83 -5.26 6.33 -3.37
CA LEU A 83 -5.93 6.04 -4.63
C LEU A 83 -7.27 5.34 -4.40
N SER A 84 -7.32 4.38 -3.46
CA SER A 84 -8.57 3.74 -3.08
C SER A 84 -9.56 4.74 -2.48
N ASN A 85 -9.09 5.64 -1.61
CA ASN A 85 -9.93 6.69 -1.04
C ASN A 85 -10.48 7.62 -2.13
N MET A 86 -9.63 8.07 -3.07
CA MET A 86 -10.10 8.88 -4.21
C MET A 86 -11.28 8.20 -4.92
N ASP A 87 -11.15 6.92 -5.22
CA ASP A 87 -12.17 6.16 -5.92
C ASP A 87 -13.45 6.03 -5.11
N LEU A 88 -13.35 5.65 -3.83
CA LEU A 88 -14.49 5.47 -2.94
C LEU A 88 -15.22 6.78 -2.67
N TYR A 89 -14.48 7.88 -2.48
CA TYR A 89 -15.08 9.21 -2.29
C TYR A 89 -15.75 9.75 -3.54
N MET A 90 -15.22 9.46 -4.74
CA MET A 90 -15.87 9.85 -5.99
C MET A 90 -17.25 9.21 -6.18
N GLN A 91 -17.44 8.03 -5.60
CA GLN A 91 -18.71 7.30 -5.67
C GLN A 91 -19.69 7.67 -4.55
N SER A 92 -19.19 8.32 -3.49
CA SER A 92 -20.03 8.75 -2.37
C SER A 92 -20.89 9.95 -2.73
N THR A 93 -22.18 9.85 -2.43
CA THR A 93 -23.12 10.96 -2.64
C THR A 93 -22.84 12.10 -1.66
N GLY A 94 -22.38 13.24 -2.19
CA GLY A 94 -22.12 14.47 -1.40
C GLY A 94 -20.68 14.64 -0.91
N LEU A 95 -19.78 13.65 -1.06
CA LEU A 95 -18.37 13.75 -0.63
C LEU A 95 -17.37 13.74 -1.80
N SER A 96 -17.82 13.67 -3.04
CA SER A 96 -16.99 13.60 -4.24
C SER A 96 -16.00 14.77 -4.39
N ALA A 97 -16.34 15.95 -3.89
CA ALA A 97 -15.43 17.10 -3.90
C ALA A 97 -14.16 16.90 -3.06
N ILE A 98 -14.20 16.02 -2.04
CA ILE A 98 -13.07 15.72 -1.16
C ILE A 98 -12.11 14.69 -1.82
N ALA A 99 -12.58 13.93 -2.81
CA ALA A 99 -11.82 12.87 -3.46
C ALA A 99 -10.45 13.35 -3.92
N LEU A 100 -10.36 14.50 -4.60
CA LEU A 100 -9.12 15.07 -5.11
C LEU A 100 -8.14 15.49 -4.01
N GLY A 101 -8.62 15.76 -2.79
CA GLY A 101 -7.76 16.05 -1.65
C GLY A 101 -6.81 14.91 -1.31
N HIS A 102 -7.21 13.68 -1.60
CA HIS A 102 -6.35 12.51 -1.40
C HIS A 102 -5.16 12.44 -2.38
N ALA A 103 -5.20 13.17 -3.51
CA ALA A 103 -4.08 13.26 -4.45
C ALA A 103 -2.83 13.93 -3.85
N PHE A 104 -2.96 14.56 -2.68
CA PHE A 104 -1.84 15.15 -1.95
C PHE A 104 -0.71 14.14 -1.63
N PHE A 105 -1.00 12.83 -1.66
CA PHE A 105 0.02 11.78 -1.48
C PHE A 105 1.17 11.84 -2.50
N VAL A 106 0.95 12.48 -3.65
CA VAL A 106 1.98 12.64 -4.68
C VAL A 106 3.18 13.44 -4.14
N LEU A 107 2.93 14.40 -3.24
CA LEU A 107 4.01 15.20 -2.65
C LEU A 107 4.99 14.38 -1.81
N PRO A 108 4.56 13.62 -0.77
CA PRO A 108 5.49 12.76 -0.04
C PRO A 108 6.08 11.66 -0.92
N LEU A 109 5.36 11.14 -1.92
CA LEU A 109 5.88 10.15 -2.85
C LEU A 109 7.07 10.69 -3.66
N VAL A 110 6.95 11.91 -4.22
CA VAL A 110 8.03 12.55 -4.98
C VAL A 110 9.23 12.87 -4.06
N CYS A 111 8.97 13.35 -2.84
CA CYS A 111 10.01 13.59 -1.85
C CYS A 111 10.76 12.31 -1.48
N ASP A 112 10.03 11.22 -1.23
CA ASP A 112 10.60 9.93 -0.85
C ASP A 112 11.44 9.32 -1.99
N LEU A 113 10.92 9.33 -3.21
CA LEU A 113 11.67 8.89 -4.39
C LEU A 113 12.90 9.77 -4.64
N GLY A 114 12.79 11.07 -4.46
CA GLY A 114 13.92 12.02 -4.55
C GLY A 114 14.99 11.70 -3.52
N CYS A 115 14.62 11.44 -2.27
CA CYS A 115 15.54 11.02 -1.20
C CYS A 115 16.23 9.67 -1.52
N CYS A 116 15.49 8.69 -2.04
CA CYS A 116 16.06 7.39 -2.42
C CYS A 116 17.07 7.50 -3.57
N LEU A 117 16.84 8.43 -4.52
CA LEU A 117 17.72 8.64 -5.68
C LEU A 117 18.93 9.53 -5.36
N ALA A 118 18.74 10.55 -4.54
CA ALA A 118 19.77 11.54 -4.19
C ALA A 118 20.62 11.05 -3.04
N LYS A 119 21.39 10.07 -3.01
CA LYS A 119 22.42 9.60 -2.02
C LYS A 119 22.60 10.39 -0.70
N SER A 120 21.83 11.44 -0.45
CA SER A 120 21.91 12.35 0.69
C SER A 120 20.81 12.03 1.71
N ARG A 121 21.14 11.21 2.73
CA ARG A 121 20.22 10.85 3.83
C ARG A 121 19.89 11.99 4.80
N ARG A 122 20.46 13.20 4.64
CA ARG A 122 20.33 14.27 5.64
C ARG A 122 18.95 14.95 5.68
N ASP A 123 18.19 14.91 4.58
CA ASP A 123 16.92 15.63 4.46
C ASP A 123 15.67 14.73 4.51
N CYS A 124 15.84 13.42 4.80
CA CYS A 124 14.75 12.46 4.75
C CYS A 124 13.79 12.49 5.95
N ALA A 125 14.16 13.11 7.09
CA ALA A 125 13.29 13.19 8.27
C ALA A 125 11.99 13.97 8.00
N PHE A 126 12.04 14.99 7.15
CA PHE A 126 10.84 15.71 6.72
C PHE A 126 9.95 14.84 5.84
N SER A 127 10.55 14.06 4.93
CA SER A 127 9.82 13.11 4.09
C SER A 127 9.10 12.05 4.92
N ASP A 128 9.75 11.49 5.94
CA ASP A 128 9.16 10.51 6.84
C ASP A 128 7.96 11.07 7.62
N SER A 129 8.07 12.30 8.12
CA SER A 129 6.98 12.97 8.83
C SER A 129 5.78 13.22 7.89
N LEU A 130 6.04 13.69 6.68
CA LEU A 130 5.02 13.96 5.68
C LEU A 130 4.33 12.66 5.22
N ARG A 131 5.10 11.59 5.01
CA ARG A 131 4.59 10.25 4.70
C ARG A 131 3.66 9.75 5.79
N ASN A 132 4.10 9.80 7.04
CA ASN A 132 3.31 9.36 8.19
C ASN A 132 2.01 10.14 8.32
N LEU A 133 2.06 11.47 8.18
CA LEU A 133 0.87 12.33 8.22
C LEU A 133 -0.11 12.00 7.09
N THR A 134 0.42 11.78 5.88
CA THR A 134 -0.41 11.44 4.71
C THR A 134 -1.10 10.10 4.89
N VAL A 135 -0.39 9.06 5.34
CA VAL A 135 -0.98 7.75 5.59
C VAL A 135 -2.03 7.81 6.70
N LEU A 136 -1.70 8.46 7.82
CA LEU A 136 -2.64 8.63 8.93
C LEU A 136 -3.90 9.40 8.51
N GLY A 137 -3.73 10.51 7.79
CA GLY A 137 -4.85 11.30 7.26
C GLY A 137 -5.78 10.48 6.36
N ASN A 138 -5.20 9.63 5.50
CA ASN A 138 -5.97 8.73 4.64
C ASN A 138 -6.68 7.61 5.42
N ILE A 139 -6.06 7.06 6.47
CA ILE A 139 -6.71 6.08 7.37
C ILE A 139 -7.91 6.72 8.06
N VAL A 140 -7.74 7.91 8.63
CA VAL A 140 -8.82 8.64 9.30
C VAL A 140 -9.94 8.98 8.33
N SER A 141 -9.58 9.42 7.12
CA SER A 141 -10.54 9.71 6.06
C SER A 141 -11.37 8.49 5.67
N LEU A 142 -10.73 7.32 5.52
CA LEU A 142 -11.44 6.07 5.24
C LEU A 142 -12.40 5.69 6.39
N GLY A 143 -11.99 5.94 7.64
CA GLY A 143 -12.87 5.77 8.81
C GLY A 143 -14.05 6.71 8.81
N PHE A 144 -13.86 7.97 8.43
CA PHE A 144 -14.93 8.93 8.26
C PHE A 144 -15.92 8.48 7.17
N LEU A 145 -15.43 8.03 6.02
CA LEU A 145 -16.26 7.50 4.95
C LEU A 145 -17.05 6.27 5.43
N ALA A 146 -16.40 5.35 6.16
CA ALA A 146 -17.05 4.18 6.73
C ALA A 146 -18.21 4.55 7.67
N TYR A 147 -18.02 5.60 8.47
CA TYR A 147 -19.05 6.10 9.39
C TYR A 147 -20.23 6.74 8.63
N VAL A 148 -19.95 7.60 7.66
CA VAL A 148 -20.98 8.32 6.88
C VAL A 148 -21.81 7.35 6.03
N GLU A 149 -21.15 6.45 5.32
CA GLU A 149 -21.81 5.46 4.45
C GLU A 149 -22.35 4.23 5.23
N ARG A 150 -22.09 4.17 6.54
CA ARG A 150 -22.41 3.01 7.39
C ARG A 150 -21.95 1.68 6.79
N ASN A 151 -20.80 1.70 6.14
CA ASN A 151 -20.27 0.56 5.40
C ASN A 151 -19.20 -0.20 6.21
N PHE A 152 -19.53 -1.41 6.65
CA PHE A 152 -18.62 -2.26 7.42
C PHE A 152 -17.39 -2.72 6.62
N LEU A 153 -17.44 -2.77 5.29
CA LEU A 153 -16.27 -3.11 4.48
C LEU A 153 -15.20 -2.00 4.56
N TYR A 154 -15.61 -0.74 4.50
CA TYR A 154 -14.70 0.40 4.65
C TYR A 154 -14.08 0.42 6.06
N LEU A 155 -14.86 0.09 7.09
CA LEU A 155 -14.34 -0.03 8.45
C LEU A 155 -13.28 -1.16 8.56
N ARG A 156 -13.52 -2.32 7.95
CA ARG A 156 -12.54 -3.41 7.90
C ARG A 156 -11.28 -3.00 7.14
N MET A 157 -11.40 -2.29 6.02
CA MET A 157 -10.27 -1.77 5.27
C MET A 157 -9.44 -0.79 6.12
N MET A 158 -10.09 0.11 6.86
CA MET A 158 -9.44 1.02 7.80
C MET A 158 -8.66 0.25 8.88
N LEU A 159 -9.30 -0.73 9.52
CA LEU A 159 -8.66 -1.55 10.56
C LEU A 159 -7.43 -2.30 10.03
N VAL A 160 -7.52 -2.87 8.83
CA VAL A 160 -6.36 -3.52 8.17
C VAL A 160 -5.22 -2.52 7.99
N MET A 161 -5.50 -1.30 7.53
CA MET A 161 -4.45 -0.29 7.32
C MET A 161 -3.85 0.22 8.63
N ILE A 162 -4.63 0.29 9.71
CA ILE A 162 -4.10 0.58 11.05
C ILE A 162 -3.12 -0.52 11.48
N VAL A 163 -3.53 -1.79 11.34
CA VAL A 163 -2.68 -2.94 11.71
C VAL A 163 -1.41 -2.97 10.85
N VAL A 164 -1.52 -2.72 9.54
CA VAL A 164 -0.35 -2.63 8.66
C VAL A 164 0.59 -1.52 9.13
N LYS A 165 0.08 -0.29 9.28
CA LYS A 165 0.92 0.87 9.58
C LYS A 165 1.62 0.76 10.94
N TYR A 166 0.89 0.43 11.99
CA TYR A 166 1.44 0.37 13.35
C TYR A 166 2.01 -1.00 13.69
N GLY A 167 1.46 -2.07 13.10
CA GLY A 167 1.96 -3.43 13.26
C GLY A 167 3.35 -3.61 12.67
N VAL A 168 3.66 -2.99 11.53
CA VAL A 168 5.01 -2.98 10.94
C VAL A 168 6.04 -2.47 11.94
N VAL A 169 5.78 -1.32 12.58
CA VAL A 169 6.68 -0.73 13.57
C VAL A 169 6.90 -1.66 14.78
N LEU A 170 5.82 -2.29 15.26
CA LEU A 170 5.90 -3.22 16.39
C LEU A 170 6.66 -4.50 16.02
N VAL A 171 6.40 -5.05 14.84
CA VAL A 171 7.02 -6.30 14.39
C VAL A 171 8.50 -6.10 14.08
N ASP A 172 8.88 -4.99 13.46
CA ASP A 172 10.28 -4.64 13.19
C ASP A 172 11.07 -4.38 14.47
N SER A 173 10.42 -3.91 15.56
CA SER A 173 11.08 -3.76 16.87
C SER A 173 11.42 -5.11 17.51
N ILE A 174 10.70 -6.18 17.15
CA ILE A 174 10.94 -7.54 17.67
C ILE A 174 11.90 -8.29 16.73
N LYS A 175 11.76 -8.11 15.42
CA LYS A 175 12.56 -8.80 14.41
C LYS A 175 12.69 -7.98 13.13
N GLU A 176 13.94 -7.70 12.75
CA GLU A 176 14.28 -7.03 11.51
C GLU A 176 13.67 -7.75 10.28
N ASP A 177 13.17 -6.99 9.32
CA ASP A 177 12.55 -7.43 8.06
C ASP A 177 11.16 -8.12 8.17
N ALA A 178 10.62 -8.37 9.36
CA ALA A 178 9.31 -8.99 9.49
C ALA A 178 8.15 -8.01 9.21
N GLY A 179 8.40 -6.72 9.35
CA GLY A 179 7.45 -5.66 8.97
C GLY A 179 7.16 -5.62 7.48
N GLU A 180 8.16 -5.91 6.62
CA GLU A 180 7.94 -6.02 5.18
C GLU A 180 6.91 -7.10 4.83
N ASP A 181 7.01 -8.27 5.46
CA ASP A 181 6.08 -9.37 5.24
C ASP A 181 4.65 -9.00 5.69
N LEU A 182 4.53 -8.32 6.84
CA LEU A 182 3.24 -7.82 7.33
C LEU A 182 2.63 -6.78 6.38
N GLN A 183 3.45 -5.89 5.83
CA GLN A 183 2.99 -4.89 4.87
C GLN A 183 2.47 -5.56 3.58
N VAL A 184 3.21 -6.50 3.02
CA VAL A 184 2.83 -7.23 1.81
C VAL A 184 1.51 -7.99 2.01
N CYS A 185 1.40 -8.76 3.11
CA CYS A 185 0.18 -9.52 3.43
C CYS A 185 -1.01 -8.59 3.73
N GLY A 186 -0.78 -7.52 4.48
CA GLY A 186 -1.81 -6.55 4.82
C GLY A 186 -2.33 -5.79 3.60
N THR A 187 -1.43 -5.40 2.69
CA THR A 187 -1.82 -4.77 1.41
C THR A 187 -2.62 -5.74 0.54
N ALA A 188 -2.26 -7.03 0.50
CA ALA A 188 -3.03 -8.04 -0.21
C ALA A 188 -4.46 -8.16 0.36
N LEU A 189 -4.59 -8.21 1.70
CA LEU A 189 -5.90 -8.23 2.35
C LEU A 189 -6.70 -6.95 2.08
N PHE A 190 -6.07 -5.79 2.14
CA PHE A 190 -6.68 -4.51 1.81
C PHE A 190 -7.25 -4.49 0.39
N LEU A 191 -6.46 -4.91 -0.62
CA LEU A 191 -6.95 -4.99 -2.01
C LEU A 191 -8.08 -6.01 -2.19
N HIS A 192 -8.04 -7.12 -1.47
CA HIS A 192 -9.14 -8.07 -1.50
C HIS A 192 -10.45 -7.46 -0.99
N LEU A 193 -10.38 -6.70 0.11
CA LEU A 193 -11.54 -5.99 0.65
C LEU A 193 -12.00 -4.86 -0.29
N LEU A 194 -11.08 -4.14 -0.92
CA LEU A 194 -11.38 -3.12 -1.92
C LEU A 194 -12.13 -3.73 -3.12
N GLY A 195 -11.67 -4.87 -3.63
CA GLY A 195 -12.36 -5.59 -4.71
C GLY A 195 -13.79 -6.00 -4.34
N LYS A 196 -14.02 -6.39 -3.07
CA LYS A 196 -15.38 -6.68 -2.56
C LYS A 196 -16.22 -5.41 -2.42
N ALA A 197 -15.63 -4.30 -1.98
CA ALA A 197 -16.32 -3.03 -1.81
C ALA A 197 -16.82 -2.51 -3.17
N VAL A 198 -15.97 -2.57 -4.18
CA VAL A 198 -16.31 -2.19 -5.56
C VAL A 198 -17.42 -3.08 -6.14
N GLU A 199 -17.35 -4.39 -5.92
CA GLU A 199 -18.37 -5.33 -6.39
C GLU A 199 -19.74 -5.07 -5.73
N SER A 200 -19.76 -4.73 -4.44
CA SER A 200 -20.98 -4.41 -3.72
C SER A 200 -21.62 -3.07 -4.13
N SER A 201 -20.85 -2.13 -4.67
CA SER A 201 -21.35 -0.84 -5.16
C SER A 201 -21.93 -0.93 -6.58
N THR A 202 -21.61 -2.00 -7.32
CA THR A 202 -22.09 -2.22 -8.69
C THR A 202 -23.31 -3.14 -8.78
N SER A 203 -23.69 -3.78 -7.66
CA SER A 203 -24.90 -4.62 -7.53
C SER A 203 -26.09 -3.81 -7.08
#